data_e4650d98755354b4361d840cdfffeb27
#
_entry.id   e4650d98755354b4361d840cdfffeb27
#
_cell.length_a   1.000
_cell.length_b   1.000
_cell.length_c   1.000
_cell.angle_alpha   90.00
_cell.angle_beta   90.00
_cell.angle_gamma   90.00
#
_symmetry.space_group_name_H-M   'P 1'
#
loop_
_entity.id
_entity.type
_entity.pdbx_description
1 polymer ?
#
loop_
_entity_poly.entity_id
_entity_poly.type
_entity_poly.pdbx_seq_one_letter_code
_entity_poly.pdbx_strand_id
1 'polypeptide(L)'
;MQNILFDVIIIGGGPIGLACGLEAKKAGLKYLIIEKGTLVNSLYHYPVNMTFFSTSEKLEVGGIPFVSNNPKPTRNEAMEYYRRVAVSGGLSIHLFETVQAVKKMEDHFIVTTQKQTYQTINIIVCSGFYDIPYLLNVPGEELQKVKHYYNDPHFYAFQKVLVVGAANSAVDAALETFRKGAEVTMVIRSEAIGDRVKYWVKPDIENRIKEGAIKAYFNSGIVAIRQTEVDIQTPDGLLTIENDWVLAMTGYQPNLSFLSSMGIELSADVVCKPAYHETTQETDRKSTRLNSSHPRLSRMPSSA
;
A
#
# COMPACT_ATOMS: atom_id res chain seq x y z
N MET A 1 -2.07 -7.63 36.77
CA MET A 1 -1.27 -6.63 35.97
C MET A 1 -1.99 -5.31 36.09
N GLN A 2 -1.28 -4.23 36.45
CA GLN A 2 -1.91 -2.90 36.49
C GLN A 2 -2.36 -2.55 35.06
N ASN A 3 -3.66 -2.23 34.89
CA ASN A 3 -4.18 -1.73 33.61
C ASN A 3 -3.53 -0.37 33.34
N ILE A 4 -2.56 -0.36 32.44
CA ILE A 4 -1.89 0.88 32.03
C ILE A 4 -2.84 1.63 31.10
N LEU A 5 -3.30 2.83 31.51
CA LEU A 5 -4.03 3.73 30.64
C LEU A 5 -3.03 4.56 29.82
N PHE A 6 -3.14 4.48 28.48
CA PHE A 6 -2.38 5.31 27.54
C PHE A 6 -3.14 6.61 27.23
N ASP A 7 -2.42 7.69 26.98
CA ASP A 7 -3.03 8.91 26.44
C ASP A 7 -3.43 8.71 24.98
N VAL A 8 -2.61 7.96 24.23
CA VAL A 8 -2.91 7.64 22.82
C VAL A 8 -2.32 6.29 22.40
N ILE A 9 -3.12 5.50 21.68
CA ILE A 9 -2.64 4.34 20.90
C ILE A 9 -2.69 4.69 19.43
N ILE A 10 -1.57 4.42 18.74
CA ILE A 10 -1.38 4.63 17.30
C ILE A 10 -1.45 3.26 16.62
N ILE A 11 -2.43 3.06 15.74
CA ILE A 11 -2.65 1.79 15.03
C ILE A 11 -1.98 1.89 13.66
N GLY A 12 -0.86 1.19 13.50
CA GLY A 12 -0.03 1.16 12.30
C GLY A 12 1.34 1.80 12.52
N GLY A 13 2.41 1.01 12.27
CA GLY A 13 3.82 1.40 12.40
C GLY A 13 4.47 1.81 11.08
N GLY A 14 3.68 2.33 10.14
CA GLY A 14 4.15 2.94 8.90
C GLY A 14 4.75 4.34 9.13
N PRO A 15 5.24 5.02 8.07
CA PRO A 15 5.85 6.35 8.18
C PRO A 15 4.99 7.37 8.95
N ILE A 16 3.69 7.37 8.73
CA ILE A 16 2.76 8.28 9.41
C ILE A 16 2.61 7.91 10.90
N GLY A 17 2.52 6.61 11.21
CA GLY A 17 2.47 6.17 12.61
C GLY A 17 3.73 6.52 13.39
N LEU A 18 4.90 6.42 12.75
CA LEU A 18 6.18 6.87 13.35
C LEU A 18 6.19 8.38 13.59
N ALA A 19 5.72 9.17 12.60
CA ALA A 19 5.59 10.62 12.75
C ALA A 19 4.65 10.99 13.93
N CYS A 20 3.49 10.33 14.03
CA CYS A 20 2.58 10.52 15.16
C CYS A 20 3.23 10.12 16.50
N GLY A 21 4.01 9.03 16.52
CA GLY A 21 4.74 8.60 17.72
C GLY A 21 5.79 9.61 18.18
N LEU A 22 6.52 10.22 17.23
CA LEU A 22 7.49 11.29 17.53
C LEU A 22 6.79 12.51 18.15
N GLU A 23 5.67 12.95 17.58
CA GLU A 23 4.92 14.09 18.11
C GLU A 23 4.26 13.78 19.46
N ALA A 24 3.72 12.57 19.65
CA ALA A 24 3.20 12.13 20.95
C ALA A 24 4.27 12.15 22.03
N LYS A 25 5.46 11.63 21.71
CA LYS A 25 6.63 11.67 22.63
C LYS A 25 7.05 13.09 22.96
N LYS A 26 7.14 13.96 21.94
CA LYS A 26 7.50 15.37 22.11
C LYS A 26 6.49 16.11 22.97
N ALA A 27 5.21 15.75 22.87
CA ALA A 27 4.14 16.28 23.73
C ALA A 27 4.12 15.68 25.14
N GLY A 28 5.02 14.77 25.50
CA GLY A 28 5.08 14.12 26.80
C GLY A 28 3.95 13.12 27.05
N LEU A 29 3.25 12.67 26.00
CA LEU A 29 2.14 11.74 26.12
C LEU A 29 2.65 10.31 26.34
N LYS A 30 1.90 9.54 27.13
CA LYS A 30 2.07 8.10 27.27
C LYS A 30 1.42 7.41 26.08
N TYR A 31 2.22 6.94 25.14
CA TYR A 31 1.73 6.40 23.88
C TYR A 31 2.28 4.99 23.60
N LEU A 32 1.61 4.31 22.67
CA LEU A 32 2.05 3.04 22.11
C LEU A 32 1.69 2.98 20.62
N ILE A 33 2.64 2.60 19.78
CA ILE A 33 2.39 2.25 18.36
C ILE A 33 2.20 0.74 18.30
N ILE A 34 1.12 0.28 17.66
CA ILE A 34 0.83 -1.14 17.46
C ILE A 34 0.84 -1.42 15.96
N GLU A 35 1.77 -2.30 15.52
CA GLU A 35 1.93 -2.68 14.11
C GLU A 35 1.71 -4.19 13.95
N LYS A 36 0.85 -4.56 12.99
CA LYS A 36 0.49 -5.96 12.73
C LYS A 36 1.64 -6.80 12.18
N GLY A 37 2.57 -6.19 11.48
CA GLY A 37 3.70 -6.84 10.84
C GLY A 37 5.04 -6.29 11.31
N THR A 38 5.97 -6.20 10.40
CA THR A 38 7.28 -5.60 10.63
C THR A 38 7.20 -4.08 10.67
N LEU A 39 8.23 -3.42 11.14
CA LEU A 39 8.33 -1.96 11.06
C LEU A 39 8.20 -1.50 9.60
N VAL A 40 7.36 -0.49 9.36
CA VAL A 40 6.99 0.00 8.03
C VAL A 40 6.54 -1.11 7.07
N ASN A 41 5.63 -1.95 7.54
CA ASN A 41 5.21 -3.19 6.91
C ASN A 41 4.83 -3.05 5.42
N SER A 42 4.14 -1.98 5.03
CA SER A 42 3.81 -1.74 3.62
C SER A 42 5.07 -1.58 2.76
N LEU A 43 6.09 -0.84 3.22
CA LEU A 43 7.36 -0.70 2.52
C LEU A 43 8.12 -2.03 2.40
N TYR A 44 8.06 -2.85 3.45
CA TYR A 44 8.64 -4.20 3.42
C TYR A 44 8.03 -5.07 2.31
N HIS A 45 6.75 -4.89 2.02
CA HIS A 45 6.04 -5.64 0.98
C HIS A 45 6.07 -4.97 -0.41
N TYR A 46 6.67 -3.79 -0.56
CA TYR A 46 6.89 -3.18 -1.87
C TYR A 46 7.91 -3.98 -2.68
N PRO A 47 7.91 -3.85 -4.02
CA PRO A 47 8.90 -4.50 -4.87
C PRO A 47 10.34 -4.20 -4.43
N VAL A 48 11.21 -5.22 -4.48
CA VAL A 48 12.60 -5.11 -3.96
C VAL A 48 13.41 -4.02 -4.65
N ASN A 49 13.14 -3.76 -5.93
CA ASN A 49 13.83 -2.74 -6.73
C ASN A 49 13.10 -1.40 -6.77
N MET A 50 12.03 -1.23 -5.96
CA MET A 50 11.20 -0.04 -6.01
C MET A 50 12.01 1.24 -5.68
N THR A 51 11.83 2.24 -6.53
CA THR A 51 12.34 3.60 -6.34
C THR A 51 11.18 4.55 -6.13
N PHE A 52 11.26 5.38 -5.10
CA PHE A 52 10.20 6.35 -4.79
C PHE A 52 10.02 7.40 -5.89
N PHE A 53 8.80 7.87 -6.05
CA PHE A 53 8.50 9.01 -6.91
C PHE A 53 8.97 10.33 -6.27
N SER A 54 8.85 10.43 -4.95
CA SER A 54 9.28 11.60 -4.17
C SER A 54 10.79 11.60 -3.91
N THR A 55 11.37 12.76 -3.69
CA THR A 55 12.74 12.90 -3.19
C THR A 55 12.80 12.50 -1.71
N SER A 56 14.01 12.24 -1.20
CA SER A 56 14.21 11.84 0.19
C SER A 56 13.70 12.90 1.18
N GLU A 57 13.92 14.19 0.91
CA GLU A 57 13.48 15.29 1.76
C GLU A 57 11.95 15.34 1.94
N LYS A 58 11.19 14.89 0.91
CA LYS A 58 9.72 14.82 0.98
C LYS A 58 9.19 13.63 1.75
N LEU A 59 10.06 12.68 2.07
CA LEU A 59 9.75 11.48 2.84
C LEU A 59 10.20 11.59 4.30
N GLU A 60 10.85 12.70 4.65
CA GLU A 60 11.30 12.95 6.01
C GLU A 60 10.15 13.07 7.01
N VAL A 61 10.37 12.56 8.20
CA VAL A 61 9.44 12.66 9.32
C VAL A 61 10.16 13.13 10.60
N GLY A 62 9.45 13.90 11.41
CA GLY A 62 9.95 14.35 12.72
C GLY A 62 11.18 15.25 12.67
N GLY A 63 11.48 15.89 11.53
CA GLY A 63 12.69 16.72 11.35
C GLY A 63 13.99 15.90 11.30
N ILE A 64 13.91 14.59 11.11
CA ILE A 64 15.08 13.70 10.98
C ILE A 64 15.46 13.62 9.50
N PRO A 65 16.70 14.00 9.10
CA PRO A 65 17.09 14.00 7.69
C PRO A 65 17.11 12.62 7.06
N PHE A 66 16.58 12.51 5.85
CA PHE A 66 16.68 11.31 5.01
C PHE A 66 17.71 11.54 3.91
N VAL A 67 18.93 11.10 4.14
CA VAL A 67 20.02 11.19 3.17
C VAL A 67 19.95 10.01 2.20
N SER A 68 19.86 10.30 0.90
CA SER A 68 19.96 9.31 -0.18
C SER A 68 21.05 9.74 -1.16
N ASN A 69 21.79 8.77 -1.70
CA ASN A 69 22.79 9.01 -2.75
C ASN A 69 22.16 9.26 -4.12
N ASN A 70 20.88 8.98 -4.27
CA ASN A 70 20.13 9.12 -5.51
C ASN A 70 19.07 10.23 -5.40
N PRO A 71 18.72 10.89 -6.51
CA PRO A 71 17.64 11.88 -6.52
C PRO A 71 16.29 11.32 -6.02
N LYS A 72 16.11 10.03 -6.15
CA LYS A 72 14.94 9.27 -5.71
C LYS A 72 15.40 8.09 -4.86
N PRO A 73 15.03 8.02 -3.58
CA PRO A 73 15.49 6.95 -2.72
C PRO A 73 14.86 5.62 -3.11
N THR A 74 15.59 4.55 -2.82
CA THR A 74 15.12 3.18 -2.99
C THR A 74 14.30 2.72 -1.78
N ARG A 75 13.57 1.60 -1.95
CA ARG A 75 12.89 0.91 -0.86
C ARG A 75 13.82 0.61 0.32
N ASN A 76 15.02 0.10 0.05
CA ASN A 76 15.95 -0.30 1.09
C ASN A 76 16.49 0.92 1.88
N GLU A 77 16.79 2.03 1.21
CA GLU A 77 17.17 3.27 1.88
C GLU A 77 16.03 3.78 2.77
N ALA A 78 14.78 3.73 2.30
CA ALA A 78 13.63 4.16 3.08
C ALA A 78 13.38 3.26 4.29
N MET A 79 13.50 1.94 4.14
CA MET A 79 13.37 1.01 5.27
C MET A 79 14.41 1.28 6.36
N GLU A 80 15.68 1.49 5.98
CA GLU A 80 16.75 1.80 6.92
C GLU A 80 16.55 3.20 7.54
N TYR A 81 16.09 4.18 6.77
CA TYR A 81 15.76 5.50 7.29
C TYR A 81 14.69 5.42 8.39
N TYR A 82 13.54 4.78 8.12
CA TYR A 82 12.46 4.67 9.11
C TYR A 82 12.84 3.81 10.31
N ARG A 83 13.70 2.81 10.12
CA ARG A 83 14.28 2.06 11.25
C ARG A 83 15.11 2.98 12.15
N ARG A 84 15.94 3.84 11.57
CA ARG A 84 16.71 4.83 12.32
C ARG A 84 15.83 5.86 13.00
N VAL A 85 14.76 6.32 12.35
CA VAL A 85 13.76 7.20 12.96
C VAL A 85 13.18 6.56 14.21
N ALA A 86 12.79 5.29 14.16
CA ALA A 86 12.24 4.58 15.31
C ALA A 86 13.25 4.47 16.46
N VAL A 87 14.52 4.14 16.15
CA VAL A 87 15.58 3.98 17.14
C VAL A 87 15.99 5.33 17.73
N SER A 88 16.33 6.32 16.91
CA SER A 88 16.76 7.64 17.39
C SER A 88 15.66 8.40 18.12
N GLY A 89 14.41 8.23 17.67
CA GLY A 89 13.22 8.72 18.34
C GLY A 89 12.93 7.98 19.66
N GLY A 90 13.51 6.81 19.90
CA GLY A 90 13.23 5.96 21.07
C GLY A 90 11.72 5.68 21.18
N LEU A 91 11.11 5.27 20.06
CA LEU A 91 9.67 5.09 19.99
C LEU A 91 9.21 3.80 20.68
N SER A 92 8.06 3.88 21.37
CA SER A 92 7.41 2.71 21.96
C SER A 92 6.56 2.03 20.89
N ILE A 93 7.00 0.86 20.42
CA ILE A 93 6.38 0.13 19.29
C ILE A 93 6.26 -1.34 19.64
N HIS A 94 5.06 -1.89 19.45
CA HIS A 94 4.82 -3.33 19.44
C HIS A 94 4.65 -3.80 17.99
N LEU A 95 5.53 -4.69 17.56
CA LEU A 95 5.50 -5.30 16.23
C LEU A 95 4.84 -6.68 16.28
N PHE A 96 4.39 -7.14 15.11
CA PHE A 96 3.69 -8.42 14.96
C PHE A 96 2.52 -8.53 15.95
N GLU A 97 1.79 -7.43 16.10
CA GLU A 97 0.64 -7.34 16.98
C GLU A 97 -0.53 -6.67 16.24
N THR A 98 -1.53 -7.48 15.89
CA THR A 98 -2.68 -7.03 15.10
C THR A 98 -3.79 -6.55 16.02
N VAL A 99 -4.26 -5.32 15.82
CA VAL A 99 -5.49 -4.83 16.46
C VAL A 99 -6.68 -5.51 15.79
N GLN A 100 -7.46 -6.23 16.58
CA GLN A 100 -8.63 -6.98 16.13
C GLN A 100 -9.93 -6.19 16.32
N ALA A 101 -10.03 -5.44 17.42
CA ALA A 101 -11.20 -4.66 17.74
C ALA A 101 -10.87 -3.42 18.56
N VAL A 102 -11.69 -2.41 18.40
CA VAL A 102 -11.68 -1.20 19.19
C VAL A 102 -13.10 -0.96 19.71
N LYS A 103 -13.25 -0.85 21.04
CA LYS A 103 -14.53 -0.58 21.68
C LYS A 103 -14.45 0.74 22.44
N LYS A 104 -15.38 1.64 22.17
CA LYS A 104 -15.54 2.86 22.94
C LYS A 104 -16.27 2.58 24.27
N MET A 105 -15.71 3.07 25.36
CA MET A 105 -16.33 3.14 26.68
C MET A 105 -16.79 4.59 26.94
N GLU A 106 -17.24 4.91 28.13
CA GLU A 106 -17.69 6.26 28.46
C GLU A 106 -16.57 7.30 28.35
N ASP A 107 -15.40 7.02 28.93
CA ASP A 107 -14.26 7.94 29.08
C ASP A 107 -12.96 7.47 28.39
N HIS A 108 -12.91 6.25 27.86
CA HIS A 108 -11.73 5.69 27.22
C HIS A 108 -12.09 4.68 26.11
N PHE A 109 -11.08 4.13 25.45
CA PHE A 109 -11.21 3.04 24.50
C PHE A 109 -10.53 1.78 25.03
N ILE A 110 -11.11 0.63 24.67
CA ILE A 110 -10.50 -0.68 24.80
C ILE A 110 -10.02 -1.10 23.41
N VAL A 111 -8.71 -1.32 23.28
CA VAL A 111 -8.07 -1.83 22.07
C VAL A 111 -7.67 -3.28 22.31
N THR A 112 -8.29 -4.20 21.58
CA THR A 112 -8.03 -5.65 21.69
C THR A 112 -7.15 -6.10 20.53
N THR A 113 -6.05 -6.78 20.86
CA THR A 113 -5.15 -7.42 19.90
C THR A 113 -5.18 -8.93 20.06
N GLN A 114 -4.51 -9.67 19.16
CA GLN A 114 -4.35 -11.11 19.34
C GLN A 114 -3.48 -11.48 20.54
N LYS A 115 -2.75 -10.52 21.14
CA LYS A 115 -1.84 -10.79 22.28
C LYS A 115 -2.44 -10.34 23.60
N GLN A 116 -3.08 -9.18 23.65
CA GLN A 116 -3.60 -8.61 24.90
C GLN A 116 -4.60 -7.46 24.64
N THR A 117 -5.07 -6.86 25.72
CA THR A 117 -6.00 -5.74 25.67
C THR A 117 -5.36 -4.51 26.32
N TYR A 118 -5.58 -3.34 25.71
CA TYR A 118 -5.08 -2.06 26.16
C TYR A 118 -6.22 -1.08 26.44
N GLN A 119 -5.96 -0.08 27.29
CA GLN A 119 -6.85 1.04 27.53
C GLN A 119 -6.18 2.34 27.07
N THR A 120 -6.91 3.23 26.42
CA THR A 120 -6.41 4.52 25.93
C THR A 120 -7.48 5.57 25.86
N ILE A 121 -7.10 6.84 26.07
CA ILE A 121 -8.00 7.99 25.95
C ILE A 121 -8.26 8.33 24.48
N ASN A 122 -7.24 8.20 23.62
CA ASN A 122 -7.33 8.55 22.21
C ASN A 122 -6.77 7.44 21.34
N ILE A 123 -7.21 7.40 20.07
CA ILE A 123 -6.69 6.51 19.05
C ILE A 123 -6.33 7.31 17.80
N ILE A 124 -5.17 7.03 17.22
CA ILE A 124 -4.77 7.51 15.90
C ILE A 124 -4.69 6.30 14.98
N VAL A 125 -5.45 6.32 13.88
CA VAL A 125 -5.45 5.23 12.90
C VAL A 125 -4.52 5.57 11.74
N CYS A 126 -3.46 4.78 11.58
CA CYS A 126 -2.43 4.90 10.55
C CYS A 126 -2.29 3.60 9.75
N SER A 127 -3.42 2.89 9.51
CA SER A 127 -3.43 1.55 8.90
C SER A 127 -3.03 1.51 7.42
N GLY A 128 -2.98 2.67 6.74
CA GLY A 128 -2.61 2.74 5.32
C GLY A 128 -3.68 2.15 4.39
N PHE A 129 -3.28 1.86 3.14
CA PHE A 129 -4.19 1.35 2.11
C PHE A 129 -3.60 0.19 1.27
N TYR A 130 -2.41 -0.30 1.59
CA TYR A 130 -1.69 -1.28 0.77
C TYR A 130 -2.12 -2.73 1.03
N ASP A 131 -2.96 -2.98 2.04
CA ASP A 131 -3.24 -4.35 2.50
C ASP A 131 -4.34 -5.08 1.72
N ILE A 132 -5.21 -4.35 1.03
CA ILE A 132 -6.37 -4.92 0.34
C ILE A 132 -6.29 -4.57 -1.14
N PRO A 133 -6.02 -5.54 -2.03
CA PRO A 133 -6.00 -5.29 -3.46
C PRO A 133 -7.42 -5.12 -4.00
N TYR A 134 -7.56 -4.37 -5.07
CA TYR A 134 -8.76 -4.46 -5.91
C TYR A 134 -8.72 -5.78 -6.68
N LEU A 135 -9.77 -6.59 -6.54
CA LEU A 135 -9.88 -7.86 -7.22
C LEU A 135 -10.31 -7.68 -8.68
N LEU A 136 -9.94 -8.63 -9.52
CA LEU A 136 -10.42 -8.73 -10.91
C LEU A 136 -11.89 -9.19 -10.95
N ASN A 137 -12.30 -9.96 -9.95
CA ASN A 137 -13.61 -10.59 -9.84
C ASN A 137 -13.93 -11.49 -11.04
N VAL A 138 -12.98 -12.32 -11.44
CA VAL A 138 -13.10 -13.26 -12.56
C VAL A 138 -12.85 -14.71 -12.07
N PRO A 139 -13.43 -15.72 -12.74
CA PRO A 139 -13.12 -17.11 -12.46
C PRO A 139 -11.63 -17.40 -12.54
N GLY A 140 -11.08 -18.10 -11.53
CA GLY A 140 -9.68 -18.48 -11.44
C GLY A 140 -8.77 -17.43 -10.85
N GLU A 141 -9.28 -16.32 -10.35
CA GLU A 141 -8.46 -15.30 -9.66
C GLU A 141 -7.82 -15.84 -8.38
N GLU A 142 -8.43 -16.85 -7.75
CA GLU A 142 -7.93 -17.54 -6.55
C GLU A 142 -6.76 -18.50 -6.81
N LEU A 143 -6.39 -18.76 -8.06
CA LEU A 143 -5.28 -19.64 -8.41
C LEU A 143 -3.94 -19.09 -7.88
N GLN A 144 -3.07 -19.98 -7.41
CA GLN A 144 -1.77 -19.60 -6.82
C GLN A 144 -0.86 -18.81 -7.77
N LYS A 145 -1.06 -18.95 -9.08
CA LYS A 145 -0.35 -18.20 -10.12
C LYS A 145 -0.79 -16.72 -10.22
N VAL A 146 -1.91 -16.34 -9.62
CA VAL A 146 -2.36 -14.95 -9.59
C VAL A 146 -1.73 -14.25 -8.39
N LYS A 147 -1.06 -13.14 -8.64
CA LYS A 147 -0.41 -12.33 -7.62
C LYS A 147 -0.92 -10.89 -7.68
N HIS A 148 -1.47 -10.43 -6.56
CA HIS A 148 -1.84 -9.02 -6.39
C HIS A 148 -0.68 -8.17 -5.86
N TYR A 149 0.36 -8.83 -5.34
CA TYR A 149 1.59 -8.19 -4.87
C TYR A 149 2.76 -8.72 -5.67
N TYR A 150 3.43 -7.82 -6.37
CA TYR A 150 4.68 -8.09 -7.05
C TYR A 150 5.85 -7.81 -6.10
N ASN A 151 6.84 -8.68 -6.05
CA ASN A 151 7.97 -8.52 -5.15
C ASN A 151 9.31 -8.51 -5.90
N ASP A 152 9.75 -9.66 -6.42
CA ASP A 152 11.07 -9.86 -7.03
C ASP A 152 10.92 -10.33 -8.48
N PRO A 153 11.50 -9.60 -9.46
CA PRO A 153 11.42 -9.99 -10.86
C PRO A 153 12.11 -11.31 -11.19
N HIS A 154 13.13 -11.69 -10.40
CA HIS A 154 13.89 -12.92 -10.69
C HIS A 154 13.02 -14.17 -10.58
N PHE A 155 12.01 -14.15 -9.73
CA PHE A 155 11.06 -15.25 -9.58
C PHE A 155 10.33 -15.58 -10.91
N TYR A 156 10.18 -14.61 -11.79
CA TYR A 156 9.46 -14.72 -13.06
C TYR A 156 10.39 -14.91 -14.28
N ALA A 157 11.70 -15.12 -14.06
CA ALA A 157 12.66 -15.27 -15.13
C ALA A 157 12.27 -16.42 -16.08
N PHE A 158 12.27 -16.14 -17.40
CA PHE A 158 11.94 -17.08 -18.47
C PHE A 158 10.51 -17.64 -18.44
N GLN A 159 9.60 -17.00 -17.71
CA GLN A 159 8.19 -17.39 -17.61
C GLN A 159 7.31 -16.53 -18.54
N LYS A 160 6.12 -17.03 -18.89
CA LYS A 160 5.07 -16.26 -19.58
C LYS A 160 4.27 -15.50 -18.52
N VAL A 161 4.49 -14.19 -18.45
CA VAL A 161 3.91 -13.31 -17.42
C VAL A 161 2.86 -12.40 -18.03
N LEU A 162 1.65 -12.48 -17.50
CA LEU A 162 0.58 -11.53 -17.81
C LEU A 162 0.51 -10.47 -16.73
N VAL A 163 0.60 -9.19 -17.11
CA VAL A 163 0.46 -8.05 -16.20
C VAL A 163 -0.85 -7.31 -16.49
N VAL A 164 -1.72 -7.21 -15.48
CA VAL A 164 -3.00 -6.50 -15.59
C VAL A 164 -2.88 -5.12 -14.96
N GLY A 165 -3.08 -4.06 -15.74
CA GLY A 165 -3.01 -2.67 -15.29
C GLY A 165 -2.13 -1.79 -16.15
N ALA A 166 -2.18 -0.48 -15.92
CA ALA A 166 -1.45 0.55 -16.68
C ALA A 166 -0.84 1.65 -15.80
N ALA A 167 -0.84 1.47 -14.48
CA ALA A 167 -0.24 2.41 -13.51
C ALA A 167 1.21 2.02 -13.17
N ASN A 168 1.84 2.75 -12.25
CA ASN A 168 3.26 2.55 -11.90
C ASN A 168 3.61 1.10 -11.57
N SER A 169 2.83 0.43 -10.71
CA SER A 169 3.13 -0.96 -10.31
C SER A 169 3.08 -1.94 -11.48
N ALA A 170 2.10 -1.77 -12.39
CA ALA A 170 2.00 -2.60 -13.58
C ALA A 170 3.17 -2.37 -14.54
N VAL A 171 3.54 -1.12 -14.76
CA VAL A 171 4.65 -0.76 -15.64
C VAL A 171 5.98 -1.21 -15.06
N ASP A 172 6.23 -0.98 -13.76
CA ASP A 172 7.45 -1.45 -13.09
C ASP A 172 7.54 -2.98 -13.16
N ALA A 173 6.46 -3.72 -12.84
CA ALA A 173 6.43 -5.17 -12.92
C ALA A 173 6.68 -5.70 -14.34
N ALA A 174 6.05 -5.10 -15.36
CA ALA A 174 6.23 -5.49 -16.75
C ALA A 174 7.69 -5.30 -17.22
N LEU A 175 8.26 -4.11 -16.96
CA LEU A 175 9.63 -3.82 -17.37
C LEU A 175 10.67 -4.65 -16.61
N GLU A 176 10.48 -4.82 -15.29
CA GLU A 176 11.44 -5.56 -14.48
C GLU A 176 11.44 -7.06 -14.83
N THR A 177 10.27 -7.67 -15.02
CA THR A 177 10.17 -9.08 -15.41
C THR A 177 10.68 -9.30 -16.85
N PHE A 178 10.36 -8.38 -17.78
CA PHE A 178 10.93 -8.39 -19.14
C PHE A 178 12.46 -8.36 -19.12
N ARG A 179 13.08 -7.50 -18.31
CA ARG A 179 14.54 -7.42 -18.17
C ARG A 179 15.17 -8.68 -17.58
N LYS A 180 14.37 -9.56 -16.95
CA LYS A 180 14.79 -10.90 -16.48
C LYS A 180 14.51 -12.02 -17.49
N GLY A 181 14.10 -11.67 -18.71
CA GLY A 181 13.86 -12.62 -19.79
C GLY A 181 12.47 -13.27 -19.76
N ALA A 182 11.52 -12.72 -19.02
CA ALA A 182 10.14 -13.16 -19.11
C ALA A 182 9.50 -12.73 -20.44
N GLU A 183 8.61 -13.58 -20.99
CA GLU A 183 7.71 -13.20 -22.07
C GLU A 183 6.52 -12.45 -21.45
N VAL A 184 6.51 -11.12 -21.63
CA VAL A 184 5.54 -10.26 -20.95
C VAL A 184 4.40 -9.88 -21.89
N THR A 185 3.17 -10.04 -21.40
CA THR A 185 1.94 -9.52 -22.00
C THR A 185 1.23 -8.61 -21.02
N MET A 186 0.80 -7.43 -21.46
CA MET A 186 -0.02 -6.51 -20.65
C MET A 186 -1.48 -6.50 -21.10
N VAL A 187 -2.40 -6.46 -20.14
CA VAL A 187 -3.84 -6.23 -20.37
C VAL A 187 -4.26 -4.94 -19.70
N ILE A 188 -4.77 -4.01 -20.48
CA ILE A 188 -4.97 -2.62 -20.11
C ILE A 188 -6.40 -2.20 -20.46
N ARG A 189 -7.18 -1.77 -19.47
CA ARG A 189 -8.59 -1.34 -19.69
C ARG A 189 -8.72 -0.03 -20.47
N SER A 190 -7.73 0.86 -20.34
CA SER A 190 -7.68 2.15 -21.03
C SER A 190 -7.08 2.01 -22.42
N GLU A 191 -7.21 3.07 -23.21
CA GLU A 191 -6.62 3.16 -24.55
C GLU A 191 -5.10 3.41 -24.55
N ALA A 192 -4.54 3.75 -23.39
CA ALA A 192 -3.12 4.11 -23.27
C ALA A 192 -2.55 3.76 -21.87
N ILE A 193 -1.23 3.82 -21.76
CA ILE A 193 -0.52 3.81 -20.48
C ILE A 193 -0.88 5.07 -19.68
N GLY A 194 -1.13 4.90 -18.38
CA GLY A 194 -1.62 5.97 -17.51
C GLY A 194 -0.69 7.19 -17.47
N ASP A 195 -1.26 8.39 -17.45
CA ASP A 195 -0.49 9.65 -17.42
C ASP A 195 0.29 9.88 -16.12
N ARG A 196 -0.11 9.20 -15.04
CA ARG A 196 0.56 9.26 -13.73
C ARG A 196 1.73 8.30 -13.58
N VAL A 197 2.07 7.54 -14.63
CA VAL A 197 3.28 6.72 -14.64
C VAL A 197 4.51 7.62 -14.55
N LYS A 198 5.51 7.18 -13.80
CA LYS A 198 6.79 7.88 -13.60
C LYS A 198 7.36 8.33 -14.94
N TYR A 199 7.61 9.64 -15.10
CA TYR A 199 8.02 10.24 -16.38
C TYR A 199 9.32 9.65 -16.94
N TRP A 200 10.17 9.09 -16.10
CA TRP A 200 11.41 8.43 -16.52
C TRP A 200 11.25 6.95 -16.88
N VAL A 201 10.10 6.34 -16.57
CA VAL A 201 9.78 4.93 -16.87
C VAL A 201 8.80 4.81 -18.04
N LYS A 202 7.88 5.78 -18.18
CA LYS A 202 6.84 5.77 -19.22
C LYS A 202 7.41 5.62 -20.64
N PRO A 203 8.48 6.36 -21.05
CA PRO A 203 9.04 6.19 -22.39
C PRO A 203 9.60 4.79 -22.67
N ASP A 204 10.15 4.10 -21.66
CA ASP A 204 10.70 2.77 -21.83
C ASP A 204 9.59 1.73 -22.11
N ILE A 205 8.51 1.73 -21.31
CA ILE A 205 7.40 0.80 -21.55
C ILE A 205 6.73 1.05 -22.90
N GLU A 206 6.52 2.31 -23.29
CA GLU A 206 5.92 2.68 -24.57
C GLU A 206 6.79 2.19 -25.75
N ASN A 207 8.12 2.33 -25.64
CA ASN A 207 9.06 1.83 -26.64
C ASN A 207 9.04 0.29 -26.72
N ARG A 208 9.06 -0.42 -25.57
CA ARG A 208 8.98 -1.90 -25.57
C ARG A 208 7.70 -2.41 -26.21
N ILE A 209 6.58 -1.74 -25.97
CA ILE A 209 5.29 -2.07 -26.60
C ILE A 209 5.35 -1.81 -28.12
N LYS A 210 5.85 -0.63 -28.53
CA LYS A 210 5.96 -0.24 -29.93
C LYS A 210 6.87 -1.19 -30.74
N GLU A 211 7.94 -1.67 -30.15
CA GLU A 211 8.88 -2.62 -30.73
C GLU A 211 8.33 -4.06 -30.75
N GLY A 212 7.22 -4.33 -30.09
CA GLY A 212 6.65 -5.67 -29.92
C GLY A 212 7.42 -6.55 -28.93
N ALA A 213 8.36 -5.98 -28.17
CA ALA A 213 9.13 -6.71 -27.15
C ALA A 213 8.26 -7.04 -25.92
N ILE A 214 7.28 -6.19 -25.62
CA ILE A 214 6.20 -6.45 -24.66
C ILE A 214 4.89 -6.35 -25.43
N LYS A 215 4.08 -7.42 -25.41
CA LYS A 215 2.74 -7.41 -25.99
C LYS A 215 1.79 -6.60 -25.12
N ALA A 216 0.91 -5.78 -25.69
CA ALA A 216 -0.09 -5.03 -24.95
C ALA A 216 -1.45 -5.06 -25.63
N TYR A 217 -2.48 -5.43 -24.89
CA TYR A 217 -3.88 -5.37 -25.31
C TYR A 217 -4.57 -4.22 -24.57
N PHE A 218 -4.80 -3.13 -25.31
CA PHE A 218 -5.54 -1.96 -24.82
C PHE A 218 -7.05 -2.16 -24.94
N ASN A 219 -7.84 -1.36 -24.21
CA ASN A 219 -9.29 -1.49 -24.14
C ASN A 219 -9.74 -2.94 -23.87
N SER A 220 -8.99 -3.65 -23.06
CA SER A 220 -9.12 -5.09 -22.87
C SER A 220 -9.21 -5.46 -21.38
N GLY A 221 -9.85 -6.59 -21.10
CA GLY A 221 -10.04 -7.08 -19.74
C GLY A 221 -9.91 -8.59 -19.65
N ILE A 222 -9.60 -9.08 -18.45
CA ILE A 222 -9.57 -10.53 -18.17
C ILE A 222 -10.99 -11.04 -18.06
N VAL A 223 -11.27 -12.20 -18.65
CA VAL A 223 -12.56 -12.91 -18.57
C VAL A 223 -12.48 -14.10 -17.64
N ALA A 224 -11.44 -14.91 -17.77
CA ALA A 224 -11.21 -16.09 -16.94
C ALA A 224 -9.72 -16.45 -16.89
N ILE A 225 -9.28 -17.03 -15.79
CA ILE A 225 -7.93 -17.51 -15.58
C ILE A 225 -7.98 -19.03 -15.35
N ARG A 226 -7.20 -19.78 -16.13
CA ARG A 226 -7.04 -21.23 -15.96
C ARG A 226 -5.60 -21.55 -15.57
N GLN A 227 -5.33 -22.81 -15.29
CA GLN A 227 -4.00 -23.22 -14.79
C GLN A 227 -2.85 -22.85 -15.74
N THR A 228 -3.05 -22.95 -17.06
CA THR A 228 -2.01 -22.69 -18.08
C THR A 228 -2.39 -21.60 -19.08
N GLU A 229 -3.61 -21.05 -18.98
CA GLU A 229 -4.16 -20.11 -19.97
C GLU A 229 -4.94 -18.99 -19.31
N VAL A 230 -5.14 -17.91 -20.04
CA VAL A 230 -6.01 -16.78 -19.67
C VAL A 230 -6.85 -16.36 -20.87
N ASP A 231 -8.14 -16.12 -20.64
CA ASP A 231 -9.05 -15.53 -21.62
C ASP A 231 -9.12 -14.01 -21.41
N ILE A 232 -8.92 -13.31 -22.51
CA ILE A 232 -8.88 -11.86 -22.57
C ILE A 232 -9.98 -11.39 -23.53
N GLN A 233 -10.88 -10.52 -23.08
CA GLN A 233 -11.79 -9.79 -23.95
C GLN A 233 -11.03 -8.60 -24.52
N THR A 234 -10.86 -8.58 -25.84
CA THR A 234 -10.27 -7.48 -26.59
C THR A 234 -11.34 -6.79 -27.45
N PRO A 235 -11.07 -5.63 -28.07
CA PRO A 235 -11.97 -5.02 -29.04
C PRO A 235 -12.26 -5.92 -30.24
N ASP A 236 -11.31 -6.79 -30.61
CA ASP A 236 -11.44 -7.70 -31.76
C ASP A 236 -12.09 -9.04 -31.41
N GLY A 237 -12.45 -9.25 -30.13
CA GLY A 237 -13.10 -10.47 -29.65
C GLY A 237 -12.36 -11.15 -28.51
N LEU A 238 -12.79 -12.38 -28.21
CA LEU A 238 -12.19 -13.21 -27.16
C LEU A 238 -10.88 -13.83 -27.66
N LEU A 239 -9.82 -13.65 -26.87
CA LEU A 239 -8.49 -14.19 -27.10
C LEU A 239 -8.06 -15.07 -25.93
N THR A 240 -7.57 -16.28 -26.22
CA THR A 240 -6.95 -17.13 -25.22
C THR A 240 -5.43 -17.14 -25.42
N ILE A 241 -4.68 -16.92 -24.36
CA ILE A 241 -3.21 -16.99 -24.36
C ILE A 241 -2.69 -17.94 -23.31
N GLU A 242 -1.58 -18.59 -23.59
CA GLU A 242 -0.82 -19.35 -22.60
C GLU A 242 -0.16 -18.43 -21.59
N ASN A 243 -0.09 -18.85 -20.33
CA ASN A 243 0.43 -18.02 -19.26
C ASN A 243 0.83 -18.85 -18.04
N ASP A 244 1.97 -18.53 -17.44
CA ASP A 244 2.47 -19.15 -16.21
C ASP A 244 2.06 -18.34 -14.98
N TRP A 245 2.09 -17.00 -15.06
CA TRP A 245 1.80 -16.09 -13.95
C TRP A 245 0.94 -14.91 -14.36
N VAL A 246 0.02 -14.53 -13.48
CA VAL A 246 -0.79 -13.30 -13.62
C VAL A 246 -0.42 -12.34 -12.49
N LEU A 247 0.09 -11.17 -12.85
CA LEU A 247 0.35 -10.06 -11.95
C LEU A 247 -0.83 -9.08 -12.05
N ALA A 248 -1.78 -9.19 -11.14
CA ALA A 248 -2.97 -8.36 -11.09
C ALA A 248 -2.65 -7.03 -10.37
N MET A 249 -2.01 -6.09 -11.10
CA MET A 249 -1.58 -4.79 -10.58
C MET A 249 -2.71 -3.75 -10.66
N THR A 250 -3.83 -4.08 -10.06
CA THR A 250 -5.11 -3.35 -10.14
C THR A 250 -5.25 -2.23 -9.11
N GLY A 251 -4.27 -2.10 -8.22
CA GLY A 251 -4.27 -1.13 -7.14
C GLY A 251 -4.79 -1.67 -5.81
N TYR A 252 -4.83 -0.80 -4.80
CA TYR A 252 -5.16 -1.16 -3.43
C TYR A 252 -6.15 -0.19 -2.83
N GLN A 253 -6.84 -0.63 -1.77
CA GLN A 253 -7.83 0.14 -1.04
C GLN A 253 -7.60 0.07 0.48
N PRO A 254 -7.98 1.11 1.24
CA PRO A 254 -7.91 1.08 2.69
C PRO A 254 -8.89 0.05 3.27
N ASN A 255 -8.59 -0.46 4.46
CA ASN A 255 -9.49 -1.34 5.19
C ASN A 255 -10.67 -0.55 5.78
N LEU A 256 -11.66 -0.27 4.95
CA LEU A 256 -12.85 0.50 5.33
C LEU A 256 -13.73 -0.26 6.32
N SER A 257 -13.77 -1.60 6.25
CA SER A 257 -14.53 -2.43 7.18
C SER A 257 -13.98 -2.31 8.61
N PHE A 258 -12.67 -2.20 8.77
CA PHE A 258 -12.05 -1.94 10.06
C PHE A 258 -12.45 -0.56 10.62
N LEU A 259 -12.45 0.48 9.78
CA LEU A 259 -12.90 1.82 10.18
C LEU A 259 -14.37 1.81 10.61
N SER A 260 -15.24 1.18 9.82
CA SER A 260 -16.67 1.06 10.13
C SER A 260 -16.91 0.26 11.42
N SER A 261 -16.11 -0.79 11.68
CA SER A 261 -16.22 -1.58 12.93
C SER A 261 -15.89 -0.77 14.18
N MET A 262 -15.09 0.28 14.05
CA MET A 262 -14.84 1.25 15.14
C MET A 262 -15.94 2.31 15.26
N GLY A 263 -16.97 2.25 14.41
CA GLY A 263 -18.07 3.18 14.36
C GLY A 263 -17.74 4.50 13.67
N ILE A 264 -16.74 4.53 12.81
CA ILE A 264 -16.42 5.70 11.97
C ILE A 264 -17.40 5.70 10.79
N GLU A 265 -18.08 6.82 10.60
CA GLU A 265 -18.98 7.04 9.46
C GLU A 265 -18.16 7.31 8.20
N LEU A 266 -18.52 6.64 7.12
CA LEU A 266 -17.92 6.82 5.81
C LEU A 266 -18.92 7.53 4.89
N SER A 267 -18.42 8.41 4.02
CA SER A 267 -19.27 9.05 3.01
C SER A 267 -19.90 7.99 2.08
N ALA A 268 -21.11 8.28 1.62
CA ALA A 268 -21.86 7.38 0.72
C ALA A 268 -21.37 7.47 -0.75
N ASP A 269 -20.39 8.33 -1.04
CA ASP A 269 -19.81 8.47 -2.37
C ASP A 269 -18.80 7.33 -2.69
N VAL A 270 -18.36 7.27 -3.94
CA VAL A 270 -17.40 6.26 -4.42
C VAL A 270 -16.06 6.33 -3.68
N VAL A 271 -15.76 7.45 -3.03
CA VAL A 271 -14.47 7.67 -2.35
C VAL A 271 -14.48 7.12 -0.93
N CYS A 272 -15.67 6.89 -0.33
CA CYS A 272 -15.85 6.35 1.03
C CYS A 272 -14.95 7.04 2.06
N LYS A 273 -14.93 8.37 2.06
CA LYS A 273 -14.12 9.15 3.00
C LYS A 273 -14.70 9.06 4.40
N PRO A 274 -13.87 8.90 5.43
CA PRO A 274 -14.31 9.12 6.81
C PRO A 274 -14.83 10.56 6.99
N ALA A 275 -15.96 10.72 7.68
CA ALA A 275 -16.40 12.02 8.14
C ALA A 275 -15.43 12.51 9.22
N TYR A 276 -14.83 13.68 9.04
CA TYR A 276 -13.87 14.26 10.00
C TYR A 276 -13.88 15.78 9.96
N HIS A 277 -13.50 16.38 11.06
CA HIS A 277 -13.33 17.82 11.18
C HIS A 277 -12.01 18.25 10.52
N GLU A 278 -12.05 19.15 9.54
CA GLU A 278 -10.88 19.49 8.72
C GLU A 278 -9.69 20.04 9.51
N THR A 279 -9.93 20.82 10.57
CA THR A 279 -8.86 21.44 11.37
C THR A 279 -8.23 20.47 12.37
N THR A 280 -9.05 19.67 13.09
CA THR A 280 -8.56 18.78 14.13
C THR A 280 -8.27 17.37 13.64
N GLN A 281 -8.77 17.01 12.45
CA GLN A 281 -8.70 15.67 11.87
C GLN A 281 -9.41 14.61 12.74
N GLU A 282 -10.31 15.06 13.64
CA GLU A 282 -11.13 14.17 14.45
C GLU A 282 -12.34 13.71 13.66
N THR A 283 -12.68 12.44 13.77
CA THR A 283 -13.93 11.91 13.24
C THR A 283 -15.10 12.31 14.14
N ASP A 284 -16.36 12.31 13.66
CA ASP A 284 -17.56 12.79 14.36
C ASP A 284 -17.81 12.13 15.73
N ARG A 285 -17.13 11.04 16.01
CA ARG A 285 -17.11 10.47 17.37
C ARG A 285 -15.89 10.98 18.09
N LYS A 286 -16.10 11.90 19.00
CA LYS A 286 -15.12 12.60 19.88
C LYS A 286 -14.01 11.69 20.38
N SER A 287 -13.04 11.27 19.55
CA SER A 287 -11.84 10.58 20.03
C SER A 287 -11.10 9.70 19.02
N THR A 288 -11.38 9.77 17.72
CA THR A 288 -10.56 9.04 16.75
C THR A 288 -9.96 10.05 15.79
N ARG A 289 -8.63 10.20 15.79
CA ARG A 289 -7.93 11.02 14.81
C ARG A 289 -7.50 10.14 13.66
N LEU A 290 -7.95 10.47 12.47
CA LEU A 290 -7.50 9.83 11.24
C LEU A 290 -6.43 10.70 10.59
N ASN A 291 -5.23 10.17 10.43
CA ASN A 291 -4.16 10.84 9.72
C ASN A 291 -3.53 9.91 8.66
N SER A 292 -4.32 9.45 7.71
CA SER A 292 -3.78 8.59 6.66
C SER A 292 -4.09 9.01 5.22
N SER A 293 -4.95 10.00 5.01
CA SER A 293 -5.44 10.28 3.66
C SER A 293 -5.55 11.75 3.30
N HIS A 294 -4.68 12.60 3.85
CA HIS A 294 -4.62 13.97 3.34
C HIS A 294 -3.95 13.94 1.95
N PRO A 295 -4.62 14.35 0.86
CA PRO A 295 -4.04 14.36 -0.48
C PRO A 295 -2.77 15.20 -0.61
N ARG A 296 -2.47 16.06 0.37
CA ARG A 296 -1.26 16.88 0.44
C ARG A 296 -0.09 16.23 1.18
N LEU A 297 -0.31 15.22 2.02
CA LEU A 297 0.75 14.49 2.72
C LEU A 297 1.02 13.10 2.13
N SER A 298 0.07 12.50 1.47
CA SER A 298 0.24 11.22 0.77
C SER A 298 0.70 11.43 -0.68
N ARG A 299 1.76 12.18 -0.90
CA ARG A 299 2.56 12.04 -2.12
C ARG A 299 3.59 10.90 -1.98
N MET A 300 3.33 9.94 -1.12
CA MET A 300 3.87 8.61 -1.40
C MET A 300 3.31 8.19 -2.75
N PRO A 301 4.12 7.63 -3.64
CA PRO A 301 3.61 7.16 -4.91
C PRO A 301 2.45 6.27 -4.59
N SER A 302 1.29 6.56 -5.17
CA SER A 302 0.32 5.53 -5.44
C SER A 302 1.05 4.57 -6.37
N SER A 303 1.87 3.70 -5.78
CA SER A 303 2.41 2.52 -6.44
C SER A 303 1.27 1.55 -6.54
N ALA A 304 0.26 1.95 -7.22
CA ALA A 304 -0.84 1.15 -7.66
C ALA A 304 -1.36 1.80 -8.93
#